data_e8cf6c4d291240318906ee1b6aa56f3a
#
_entry.id   e8cf6c4d291240318906ee1b6aa56f3a
#
_cell.length_a   1.000
_cell.length_b   1.000
_cell.length_c   1.000
_cell.angle_alpha   90.00
_cell.angle_beta   90.00
_cell.angle_gamma   90.00
#
_symmetry.space_group_name_H-M   'P 1'
#
loop_
_entity.id
_entity.type
_entity.pdbx_description
1 polymer ?
#
loop_
_entity_poly.entity_id
_entity_poly.type
_entity_poly.pdbx_seq_one_letter_code
_entity_poly.pdbx_strand_id
1 'polypeptide(L)'
;MLSSSIDGMPESSSFVTLMTVHLSKGLEFPCVYVVGIEEGLFPHSRSMYSTSELEEERRLCYVAFTRAINSLNISYCKMRRQFGSIIYSSMSQFVDEIIECEDLEQIDQIIDNKNSEIVFHYKFGKGYIDTNDLDNFEDVVTVRFDSGLTKKVFISDLEEVEE
;
A
#
# COMPACT_ATOMS: atom_id res chain seq x y z
N MET A 1 -14.44 25.06 20.97
CA MET A 1 -13.86 23.76 21.34
C MET A 1 -14.57 22.70 20.51
N LEU A 2 -13.90 22.14 19.50
CA LEU A 2 -14.41 20.97 18.80
C LEU A 2 -14.04 19.77 19.66
N SER A 3 -15.02 19.25 20.40
CA SER A 3 -14.91 17.97 21.10
C SER A 3 -14.71 16.87 20.06
N SER A 4 -13.62 16.14 20.12
CA SER A 4 -13.45 14.96 19.29
C SER A 4 -14.46 13.92 19.76
N SER A 5 -15.29 13.45 18.86
CA SER A 5 -16.36 12.47 19.13
C SER A 5 -15.86 11.08 19.56
N ILE A 6 -14.58 10.95 19.88
CA ILE A 6 -13.94 9.70 20.33
C ILE A 6 -14.15 9.48 21.84
N ASP A 7 -14.36 10.54 22.64
CA ASP A 7 -14.43 10.46 24.10
C ASP A 7 -15.72 9.83 24.67
N GLY A 8 -16.65 9.39 23.82
CA GLY A 8 -17.95 8.83 24.26
C GLY A 8 -18.29 7.45 23.72
N MET A 9 -17.35 6.76 23.05
CA MET A 9 -17.64 5.44 22.47
C MET A 9 -17.45 4.32 23.51
N PRO A 10 -18.36 3.32 23.56
CA PRO A 10 -18.23 2.21 24.48
C PRO A 10 -17.02 1.34 24.12
N GLU A 11 -16.21 0.99 25.13
CA GLU A 11 -14.98 0.19 25.02
C GLU A 11 -15.14 -1.21 24.37
N SER A 12 -16.38 -1.66 24.15
CA SER A 12 -16.69 -3.01 23.67
C SER A 12 -17.13 -3.10 22.21
N SER A 13 -17.13 -2.01 21.44
CA SER A 13 -17.58 -2.06 20.03
C SER A 13 -16.39 -2.14 19.06
N SER A 14 -16.38 -3.20 18.23
CA SER A 14 -15.48 -3.27 17.08
C SER A 14 -15.92 -2.26 16.02
N PHE A 15 -15.15 -1.20 15.83
CA PHE A 15 -15.42 -0.20 14.80
C PHE A 15 -14.12 0.19 14.08
N VAL A 16 -14.26 0.65 12.85
CA VAL A 16 -13.17 1.25 12.08
C VAL A 16 -13.32 2.77 12.17
N THR A 17 -12.28 3.43 12.65
CA THR A 17 -12.24 4.88 12.75
C THR A 17 -11.74 5.48 11.44
N LEU A 18 -12.49 6.42 10.87
CA LEU A 18 -12.07 7.20 9.71
C LEU A 18 -11.78 8.64 10.13
N MET A 19 -10.61 9.13 9.77
CA MET A 19 -10.19 10.49 10.12
C MET A 19 -9.18 11.05 9.12
N THR A 20 -8.94 12.34 9.20
CA THR A 20 -7.81 12.95 8.49
C THR A 20 -6.53 12.76 9.27
N VAL A 21 -5.38 12.85 8.59
CA VAL A 21 -4.05 12.75 9.24
C VAL A 21 -3.90 13.82 10.33
N HIS A 22 -4.40 15.03 10.08
CA HIS A 22 -4.34 16.10 11.10
C HIS A 22 -5.05 15.76 12.41
N LEU A 23 -6.19 15.06 12.31
CA LEU A 23 -6.97 14.66 13.49
C LEU A 23 -6.36 13.45 14.23
N SER A 24 -5.46 12.72 13.58
CA SER A 24 -4.81 11.55 14.17
C SER A 24 -3.67 11.91 15.14
N LYS A 25 -3.27 13.18 15.21
CA LYS A 25 -2.19 13.64 16.08
C LYS A 25 -2.51 13.35 17.54
N GLY A 26 -1.61 12.61 18.20
CA GLY A 26 -1.75 12.21 19.61
C GLY A 26 -2.58 10.95 19.84
N LEU A 27 -3.14 10.35 18.79
CA LEU A 27 -3.83 9.08 18.85
C LEU A 27 -2.91 7.96 18.34
N GLU A 28 -3.18 6.72 18.77
CA GLU A 28 -2.45 5.53 18.32
C GLU A 28 -3.43 4.39 18.14
N PHE A 29 -3.17 3.53 17.15
CA PHE A 29 -4.06 2.43 16.77
C PHE A 29 -3.24 1.16 16.52
N PRO A 30 -3.76 -0.02 16.90
CA PRO A 30 -3.07 -1.29 16.61
C PRO A 30 -2.79 -1.50 15.12
N CYS A 31 -3.70 -1.07 14.27
CA CYS A 31 -3.60 -1.19 12.82
C CYS A 31 -4.03 0.11 12.15
N VAL A 32 -3.23 0.63 11.24
CA VAL A 32 -3.49 1.88 10.51
C VAL A 32 -3.43 1.61 9.01
N TYR A 33 -4.43 2.13 8.30
CA TYR A 33 -4.47 2.19 6.85
C TYR A 33 -4.36 3.65 6.42
N VAL A 34 -3.23 4.03 5.80
CA VAL A 34 -3.04 5.35 5.21
C VAL A 34 -3.32 5.24 3.72
N VAL A 35 -4.40 5.88 3.27
CA VAL A 35 -4.88 5.76 1.90
C VAL A 35 -4.62 7.03 1.10
N GLY A 36 -4.38 6.88 -0.21
CA GLY A 36 -4.16 8.03 -1.09
C GLY A 36 -2.78 8.65 -0.97
N ILE A 37 -1.75 7.84 -0.69
CA ILE A 37 -0.36 8.28 -0.64
C ILE A 37 0.20 8.35 -2.07
N GLU A 38 -0.20 9.39 -2.78
CA GLU A 38 0.08 9.59 -4.20
C GLU A 38 0.44 11.05 -4.49
N GLU A 39 1.35 11.27 -5.44
CA GLU A 39 1.78 12.59 -5.88
C GLU A 39 0.59 13.45 -6.29
N GLY A 40 0.56 14.70 -5.78
CA GLY A 40 -0.52 15.64 -6.02
C GLY A 40 -1.68 15.56 -5.04
N LEU A 41 -1.82 14.45 -4.29
CA LEU A 41 -2.78 14.28 -3.22
C LEU A 41 -2.09 14.32 -1.84
N PHE A 42 -1.04 13.56 -1.68
CA PHE A 42 -0.20 13.58 -0.48
C PHE A 42 1.26 13.21 -0.83
N PRO A 43 2.16 14.19 -1.02
CA PRO A 43 1.98 15.64 -0.79
C PRO A 43 0.95 16.29 -1.71
N HIS A 44 0.26 17.31 -1.19
CA HIS A 44 -0.70 18.05 -1.97
C HIS A 44 0.01 18.83 -3.10
N SER A 45 -0.59 18.87 -4.31
CA SER A 45 0.01 19.49 -5.49
C SER A 45 0.50 20.92 -5.27
N ARG A 46 -0.15 21.72 -4.42
CA ARG A 46 0.27 23.09 -4.11
C ARG A 46 1.57 23.14 -3.30
N SER A 47 1.73 22.20 -2.37
CA SER A 47 2.92 22.14 -1.49
C SER A 47 4.19 21.74 -2.23
N MET A 48 4.06 21.12 -3.41
CA MET A 48 5.20 20.71 -4.23
C MET A 48 6.02 21.87 -4.80
N TYR A 49 5.47 23.09 -4.81
CA TYR A 49 6.17 24.30 -5.32
C TYR A 49 6.93 25.08 -4.24
N SER A 50 6.84 24.66 -2.98
CA SER A 50 7.47 25.32 -1.84
C SER A 50 8.17 24.31 -0.97
N THR A 51 9.49 24.44 -0.80
CA THR A 51 10.28 23.53 0.05
C THR A 51 9.74 23.50 1.48
N SER A 52 9.36 24.65 2.04
CA SER A 52 8.83 24.71 3.40
C SER A 52 7.48 24.02 3.56
N GLU A 53 6.60 24.13 2.56
CA GLU A 53 5.30 23.45 2.56
C GLU A 53 5.48 21.94 2.33
N LEU A 54 6.40 21.55 1.46
CA LEU A 54 6.71 20.13 1.24
C LEU A 54 7.27 19.47 2.51
N GLU A 55 8.14 20.17 3.25
CA GLU A 55 8.65 19.68 4.52
C GLU A 55 7.54 19.55 5.60
N GLU A 56 6.53 20.42 5.58
CA GLU A 56 5.40 20.28 6.47
C GLU A 56 4.53 19.06 6.10
N GLU A 57 4.29 18.83 4.81
CA GLU A 57 3.63 17.60 4.32
C GLU A 57 4.43 16.34 4.72
N ARG A 58 5.77 16.39 4.66
CA ARG A 58 6.64 15.28 5.10
C ARG A 58 6.47 15.00 6.60
N ARG A 59 6.42 16.05 7.44
CA ARG A 59 6.16 15.89 8.88
C ARG A 59 4.78 15.31 9.15
N LEU A 60 3.80 15.70 8.35
CA LEU A 60 2.45 15.17 8.43
C LEU A 60 2.41 13.68 8.04
N CYS A 61 3.17 13.29 7.01
CA CYS A 61 3.35 11.90 6.62
C CYS A 61 3.98 11.07 7.75
N TYR A 62 5.04 11.57 8.36
CA TYR A 62 5.66 10.93 9.52
C TYR A 62 4.65 10.76 10.67
N VAL A 63 3.84 11.78 10.95
CA VAL A 63 2.78 11.69 11.97
C VAL A 63 1.79 10.58 11.59
N ALA A 64 1.34 10.48 10.34
CA ALA A 64 0.41 9.45 9.91
C ALA A 64 0.97 8.03 10.15
N PHE A 65 2.22 7.80 9.76
CA PHE A 65 2.86 6.49 9.86
C PHE A 65 3.12 6.08 11.31
N THR A 66 3.52 7.02 12.14
CA THR A 66 3.77 6.77 13.57
C THR A 66 2.51 6.59 14.41
N ARG A 67 1.31 6.63 13.80
CA ARG A 67 0.06 6.29 14.50
C ARG A 67 -0.14 4.79 14.65
N ALA A 68 0.58 3.99 13.89
CA ALA A 68 0.50 2.53 13.91
C ALA A 68 1.34 1.96 15.07
N ILE A 69 0.69 1.15 15.92
CA ILE A 69 1.39 0.41 17.00
C ILE A 69 1.96 -0.89 16.45
N ASN A 70 1.15 -1.68 15.71
CA ASN A 70 1.51 -3.03 15.29
C ASN A 70 1.68 -3.15 13.77
N SER A 71 0.77 -2.52 12.99
CA SER A 71 0.79 -2.64 11.53
C SER A 71 0.39 -1.36 10.84
N LEU A 72 1.16 -1.00 9.82
CA LEU A 72 0.92 0.13 8.93
C LEU A 72 0.68 -0.41 7.52
N ASN A 73 -0.44 -0.02 6.92
CA ASN A 73 -0.79 -0.35 5.54
C ASN A 73 -0.88 0.95 4.75
N ILE A 74 -0.15 1.04 3.66
CA ILE A 74 -0.10 2.22 2.79
C ILE A 74 -0.69 1.84 1.44
N SER A 75 -1.53 2.72 0.88
CA SER A 75 -2.10 2.49 -0.44
C SER A 75 -2.14 3.75 -1.28
N TYR A 76 -1.97 3.56 -2.59
CA TYR A 76 -2.07 4.62 -3.60
C TYR A 76 -2.82 4.11 -4.83
N CYS A 77 -3.33 5.01 -5.66
CA CYS A 77 -3.98 4.68 -6.92
C CYS A 77 -3.14 5.18 -8.10
N LYS A 78 -2.85 4.31 -9.06
CA LYS A 78 -2.21 4.71 -10.33
C LYS A 78 -3.15 5.55 -11.20
N MET A 79 -4.46 5.39 -11.01
CA MET A 79 -5.49 6.08 -11.77
C MET A 79 -6.69 6.37 -10.89
N ARG A 80 -7.16 7.61 -10.91
CA ARG A 80 -8.30 8.08 -10.10
C ARG A 80 -9.23 8.92 -10.96
N ARG A 81 -10.55 8.75 -10.78
CA ARG A 81 -11.53 9.69 -11.33
C ARG A 81 -11.79 10.80 -10.32
N GLN A 82 -11.46 12.03 -10.69
CA GLN A 82 -11.64 13.20 -9.86
C GLN A 82 -12.31 14.32 -10.69
N PHE A 83 -13.39 14.91 -10.19
CA PHE A 83 -14.16 15.97 -10.86
C PHE A 83 -14.55 15.66 -12.32
N GLY A 84 -14.87 14.39 -12.61
CA GLY A 84 -15.25 13.94 -13.95
C GLY A 84 -14.08 13.61 -14.90
N SER A 85 -12.86 13.91 -14.52
CA SER A 85 -11.65 13.61 -15.29
C SER A 85 -10.89 12.43 -14.71
N ILE A 86 -10.17 11.70 -15.56
CA ILE A 86 -9.24 10.66 -15.13
C ILE A 86 -7.88 11.31 -14.90
N ILE A 87 -7.33 11.11 -13.70
CA ILE A 87 -6.01 11.59 -13.30
C ILE A 87 -5.13 10.35 -13.08
N TYR A 88 -3.95 10.37 -13.66
CA TYR A 88 -2.90 9.39 -13.42
C TYR A 88 -1.95 9.94 -12.37
N SER A 89 -1.62 9.13 -11.38
CA SER A 89 -0.72 9.50 -10.28
C SER A 89 0.34 8.42 -10.10
N SER A 90 1.48 8.82 -9.56
CA SER A 90 2.52 7.93 -9.06
C SER A 90 2.42 7.81 -7.54
N MET A 91 3.12 6.84 -6.98
CA MET A 91 3.34 6.74 -5.55
C MET A 91 4.00 8.03 -5.04
N SER A 92 3.69 8.42 -3.82
CA SER A 92 4.26 9.59 -3.16
C SER A 92 5.77 9.43 -2.95
N GLN A 93 6.54 10.48 -3.21
CA GLN A 93 7.97 10.54 -2.91
C GLN A 93 8.32 10.20 -1.46
N PHE A 94 7.39 10.43 -0.52
CA PHE A 94 7.60 10.10 0.89
C PHE A 94 7.67 8.59 1.15
N VAL A 95 7.01 7.78 0.32
CA VAL A 95 7.11 6.33 0.39
C VAL A 95 8.40 5.86 -0.26
N ASP A 96 8.77 6.43 -1.41
CA ASP A 96 10.04 6.12 -2.08
C ASP A 96 11.23 6.38 -1.14
N GLU A 97 11.22 7.50 -0.41
CA GLU A 97 12.26 7.84 0.58
C GLU A 97 12.39 6.80 1.71
N ILE A 98 11.29 6.15 2.08
CA ILE A 98 11.32 5.09 3.10
C ILE A 98 11.84 3.78 2.52
N ILE A 99 11.43 3.44 1.30
CA ILE A 99 11.84 2.21 0.61
C ILE A 99 13.34 2.24 0.28
N GLU A 100 13.89 3.41 -0.03
CA GLU A 100 15.32 3.60 -0.28
C GLU A 100 16.21 3.45 0.98
N CYS A 101 15.63 3.45 2.18
CA CYS A 101 16.37 3.13 3.39
C CYS A 101 16.75 1.65 3.38
N GLU A 102 18.04 1.32 3.31
CA GLU A 102 18.63 -0.01 3.18
C GLU A 102 18.12 -1.06 4.20
N ASP A 103 17.54 -0.62 5.30
CA ASP A 103 16.97 -1.50 6.33
C ASP A 103 15.65 -2.18 5.91
N LEU A 104 15.03 -1.77 4.79
CA LEU A 104 13.76 -2.32 4.30
C LEU A 104 13.92 -3.42 3.25
N GLU A 105 15.10 -3.62 2.67
CA GLU A 105 15.36 -4.72 1.73
C GLU A 105 15.10 -6.11 2.35
N GLN A 106 15.18 -6.22 3.69
CA GLN A 106 14.84 -7.46 4.40
C GLN A 106 13.33 -7.67 4.56
N ILE A 107 12.53 -6.60 4.51
CA ILE A 107 11.07 -6.67 4.70
C ILE A 107 10.39 -7.11 3.40
N ASP A 108 10.85 -6.65 2.24
CA ASP A 108 10.33 -7.07 0.94
C ASP A 108 10.51 -8.57 0.70
N GLN A 109 11.66 -9.15 1.13
CA GLN A 109 11.88 -10.60 1.06
C GLN A 109 10.99 -11.40 2.01
N ILE A 110 10.51 -10.79 3.10
CA ILE A 110 9.60 -11.46 4.06
C ILE A 110 8.15 -11.37 3.61
N ILE A 111 7.76 -10.30 2.91
CA ILE A 111 6.38 -10.09 2.41
C ILE A 111 6.16 -10.91 1.14
N ASP A 112 7.11 -10.96 0.22
CA ASP A 112 7.05 -11.79 -0.99
C ASP A 112 6.95 -13.30 -0.66
N ASN A 113 7.56 -13.75 0.44
CA ASN A 113 7.55 -15.16 0.82
C ASN A 113 6.30 -15.63 1.60
N LYS A 114 5.43 -14.71 2.06
CA LYS A 114 4.27 -15.11 2.91
C LYS A 114 2.94 -15.26 2.18
N ASN A 115 2.79 -14.73 0.98
CA ASN A 115 1.52 -14.73 0.26
C ASN A 115 1.61 -15.16 -1.21
N SER A 116 2.76 -15.61 -1.68
CA SER A 116 2.90 -16.08 -3.05
C SER A 116 2.57 -17.57 -3.10
N GLU A 117 1.45 -17.94 -3.68
CA GLU A 117 1.15 -19.33 -4.00
C GLU A 117 2.21 -19.86 -4.97
N ILE A 118 2.87 -20.95 -4.57
CA ILE A 118 3.85 -21.62 -5.41
C ILE A 118 3.09 -22.44 -6.44
N VAL A 119 3.38 -22.21 -7.71
CA VAL A 119 2.70 -22.88 -8.82
C VAL A 119 3.70 -23.48 -9.79
N PHE A 120 3.27 -24.51 -10.50
CA PHE A 120 4.05 -25.12 -11.56
C PHE A 120 3.30 -25.01 -12.89
N HIS A 121 4.00 -24.51 -13.90
CA HIS A 121 3.50 -24.46 -15.26
C HIS A 121 4.30 -25.41 -16.15
N TYR A 122 3.61 -26.30 -16.90
CA TYR A 122 4.23 -27.37 -17.70
C TYR A 122 5.34 -26.91 -18.67
N LYS A 123 5.27 -25.65 -19.14
CA LYS A 123 6.24 -25.08 -20.11
C LYS A 123 7.30 -24.20 -19.48
N PHE A 124 7.00 -23.52 -18.38
CA PHE A 124 7.86 -22.49 -17.79
C PHE A 124 8.46 -22.90 -16.43
N GLY A 125 8.02 -24.04 -15.88
CA GLY A 125 8.50 -24.58 -14.62
C GLY A 125 7.86 -23.94 -13.38
N LYS A 126 8.57 -23.98 -12.27
CA LYS A 126 8.13 -23.46 -10.96
C LYS A 126 8.15 -21.93 -10.96
N GLY A 127 7.21 -21.33 -10.28
CA GLY A 127 7.10 -19.89 -10.13
C GLY A 127 6.17 -19.48 -8.98
N TYR A 128 5.97 -18.19 -8.82
CA TYR A 128 5.13 -17.59 -7.79
C TYR A 128 4.10 -16.69 -8.44
N ILE A 129 2.84 -16.78 -7.99
CA ILE A 129 1.79 -15.86 -8.44
C ILE A 129 2.09 -14.48 -7.90
N ASP A 130 2.18 -13.48 -8.78
CA ASP A 130 2.31 -12.09 -8.40
C ASP A 130 0.93 -11.52 -8.04
N THR A 131 0.62 -11.55 -6.76
CA THR A 131 -0.66 -11.05 -6.22
C THR A 131 -0.79 -9.53 -6.28
N ASN A 132 0.30 -8.81 -6.56
CA ASN A 132 0.31 -7.36 -6.69
C ASN A 132 -0.05 -6.87 -8.10
N ASP A 133 -0.14 -7.77 -9.10
CA ASP A 133 -0.56 -7.39 -10.45
C ASP A 133 -2.07 -7.14 -10.49
N LEU A 134 -2.44 -5.85 -10.56
CA LEU A 134 -3.82 -5.40 -10.63
C LEU A 134 -4.54 -5.75 -11.96
N ASP A 135 -3.80 -6.25 -12.94
CA ASP A 135 -4.32 -6.72 -14.22
C ASP A 135 -4.66 -8.22 -14.21
N ASN A 136 -4.69 -8.86 -13.04
CA ASN A 136 -5.20 -10.22 -12.92
C ASN A 136 -6.71 -10.23 -13.17
N PHE A 137 -7.14 -10.99 -14.17
CA PHE A 137 -8.55 -11.26 -14.48
C PHE A 137 -8.96 -12.58 -13.82
N GLU A 138 -10.26 -12.86 -13.75
CA GLU A 138 -10.80 -14.07 -13.09
C GLU A 138 -10.10 -15.38 -13.49
N ASP A 139 -9.60 -15.48 -14.73
CA ASP A 139 -8.97 -16.70 -15.26
C ASP A 139 -7.47 -16.56 -15.60
N VAL A 140 -6.85 -15.37 -15.38
CA VAL A 140 -5.47 -15.08 -15.78
C VAL A 140 -4.71 -14.43 -14.65
N VAL A 141 -3.55 -14.99 -14.33
CA VAL A 141 -2.65 -14.48 -13.28
C VAL A 141 -1.25 -14.23 -13.85
N THR A 142 -0.57 -13.27 -13.26
CA THR A 142 0.83 -13.01 -13.52
C THR A 142 1.69 -13.91 -12.65
N VAL A 143 2.55 -14.71 -13.27
CA VAL A 143 3.48 -15.61 -12.58
C VAL A 143 4.91 -15.17 -12.85
N ARG A 144 5.68 -15.05 -11.78
CA ARG A 144 7.13 -14.86 -11.82
C ARG A 144 7.80 -16.22 -11.64
N PHE A 145 8.42 -16.72 -12.70
CA PHE A 145 9.09 -18.03 -12.74
C PHE A 145 10.51 -17.96 -12.19
N ASP A 146 10.99 -19.06 -11.62
CA ASP A 146 12.36 -19.19 -11.08
C ASP A 146 13.44 -18.92 -12.14
N SER A 147 13.10 -19.06 -13.41
CA SER A 147 13.96 -18.69 -14.54
C SER A 147 14.18 -17.17 -14.72
N GLY A 148 13.52 -16.33 -13.91
CA GLY A 148 13.51 -14.88 -14.03
C GLY A 148 12.48 -14.35 -15.06
N LEU A 149 11.69 -15.22 -15.66
CA LEU A 149 10.65 -14.86 -16.61
C LEU A 149 9.36 -14.50 -15.89
N THR A 150 8.74 -13.36 -16.24
CA THR A 150 7.41 -12.99 -15.76
C THR A 150 6.42 -13.06 -16.91
N LYS A 151 5.31 -13.76 -16.71
CA LYS A 151 4.25 -13.91 -17.74
C LYS A 151 2.87 -14.02 -17.15
N LYS A 152 1.88 -13.56 -17.93
CA LYS A 152 0.47 -13.83 -17.70
C LYS A 152 0.14 -15.20 -18.26
N VAL A 153 -0.44 -16.04 -17.42
CA VAL A 153 -0.84 -17.43 -17.74
C VAL A 153 -2.25 -17.67 -17.24
N PHE A 154 -2.94 -18.63 -17.86
CA PHE A 154 -4.25 -19.05 -17.35
C PHE A 154 -4.07 -19.87 -16.07
N ILE A 155 -4.98 -19.67 -15.09
CA ILE A 155 -4.99 -20.46 -13.85
C ILE A 155 -5.14 -21.95 -14.16
N SER A 156 -5.89 -22.30 -15.21
CA SER A 156 -6.07 -23.69 -15.68
C SER A 156 -4.77 -24.38 -16.14
N ASP A 157 -3.73 -23.62 -16.45
CA ASP A 157 -2.43 -24.14 -16.89
C ASP A 157 -1.42 -24.28 -15.73
N LEU A 158 -1.86 -23.99 -14.52
CA LEU A 158 -1.05 -24.05 -13.30
C LEU A 158 -1.46 -25.23 -12.43
N GLU A 159 -0.45 -25.88 -11.86
CA GLU A 159 -0.61 -26.90 -10.82
C GLU A 159 -0.14 -26.32 -9.48
N GLU A 160 -0.92 -26.51 -8.42
CA GLU A 160 -0.50 -26.16 -7.05
C GLU A 160 0.63 -27.11 -6.62
N VAL A 161 1.68 -26.56 -6.04
CA VAL A 161 2.79 -27.34 -5.49
C VAL A 161 2.64 -27.31 -3.97
N GLU A 162 2.12 -28.41 -3.40
CA GLU A 162 2.18 -28.64 -1.94
C GLU A 162 3.64 -28.90 -1.53
N GLU A 163 4.10 -28.21 -0.49
CA GLU A 163 5.42 -28.47 0.13
C GLU A 163 5.43 -29.76 0.95
#